data_b50460c6957440a9cd821c0141cffbf6
#
_entry.id   b50460c6957440a9cd821c0141cffbf6
#
_cell.length_a   1.000
_cell.length_b   1.000
_cell.length_c   1.000
_cell.angle_alpha   90.00
_cell.angle_beta   90.00
_cell.angle_gamma   90.00
#
_symmetry.space_group_name_H-M   'P 1'
#
loop_
_entity.id
_entity.type
_entity.pdbx_description
1 polymer ?
#
loop_
_entity_poly.entity_id
_entity_poly.type
_entity_poly.pdbx_seq_one_letter_code
_entity_poly.pdbx_strand_id
1 'polypeptide(L)'
;PCQVVRAIPSITNRALSGSILVTFGSRCSTTCRQTINDLLGRIATPVYIDDTITRVASDIASCGPAFFSYLLQRFINAAAAKTAITKEQAMLLATNMIIGLGELLKQDFYTLQTLQEKVCVKGGITGEGIAVLEQEMDGIFEELLTKTHQKFDEEVEKIKQQFL
;
A
#
# COMPACT_ATOMS: atom_id res chain seq x y z
N PRO A 1 13.74 -2.09 -33.46
CA PRO A 1 13.85 -1.36 -32.17
C PRO A 1 12.97 -2.03 -31.13
N CYS A 2 13.53 -2.34 -29.95
CA CYS A 2 12.81 -3.02 -28.87
C CYS A 2 11.78 -2.07 -28.23
N GLN A 3 10.61 -2.60 -27.88
CA GLN A 3 9.63 -1.94 -27.03
C GLN A 3 9.92 -2.35 -25.57
N VAL A 4 10.06 -1.37 -24.69
CA VAL A 4 10.43 -1.59 -23.28
C VAL A 4 9.27 -1.22 -22.37
N VAL A 5 8.94 -2.11 -21.45
CA VAL A 5 7.94 -1.89 -20.41
C VAL A 5 8.56 -2.23 -19.07
N ARG A 6 8.41 -1.34 -18.10
CA ARG A 6 8.76 -1.61 -16.70
C ARG A 6 7.50 -1.95 -15.93
N ALA A 7 7.50 -3.09 -15.24
CA ALA A 7 6.45 -3.50 -14.33
C ALA A 7 7.04 -3.66 -12.92
N ILE A 8 6.39 -3.08 -11.92
CA ILE A 8 6.77 -3.19 -10.50
C ILE A 8 5.65 -3.91 -9.78
N PRO A 9 5.84 -5.20 -9.44
CA PRO A 9 4.83 -5.99 -8.75
C PRO A 9 4.79 -5.69 -7.25
N SER A 10 3.68 -6.10 -6.63
CA SER A 10 3.49 -6.14 -5.18
C SER A 10 3.39 -7.58 -4.69
N ILE A 11 3.70 -7.84 -3.42
CA ILE A 11 3.47 -9.15 -2.79
C ILE A 11 1.97 -9.55 -2.83
N THR A 12 1.06 -8.58 -2.87
CA THR A 12 -0.38 -8.82 -2.97
C THR A 12 -0.79 -9.48 -4.28
N ASN A 13 0.03 -9.37 -5.34
CA ASN A 13 -0.23 -10.02 -6.63
C ASN A 13 -0.15 -11.56 -6.54
N ARG A 14 0.52 -12.10 -5.52
CA ARG A 14 0.48 -13.53 -5.22
C ARG A 14 -0.94 -14.03 -4.87
N ALA A 15 -1.77 -13.14 -4.36
CA ALA A 15 -3.19 -13.40 -4.09
C ALA A 15 -4.11 -12.99 -5.26
N LEU A 16 -3.57 -12.75 -6.46
CA LEU A 16 -4.28 -12.25 -7.64
C LEU A 16 -5.04 -10.95 -7.35
N SER A 17 -4.44 -10.07 -6.55
CA SER A 17 -5.07 -8.84 -6.05
C SER A 17 -4.06 -7.70 -5.95
N GLY A 18 -4.57 -6.50 -5.64
CA GLY A 18 -3.75 -5.29 -5.52
C GLY A 18 -3.33 -4.71 -6.87
N SER A 19 -2.35 -3.82 -6.83
CA SER A 19 -1.87 -3.11 -8.00
C SER A 19 -0.54 -3.67 -8.50
N ILE A 20 -0.31 -3.56 -9.81
CA ILE A 20 1.00 -3.66 -10.44
C ILE A 20 1.29 -2.37 -11.18
N LEU A 21 2.40 -1.71 -10.87
CA LEU A 21 2.75 -0.43 -11.47
C LEU A 21 3.41 -0.64 -12.82
N VAL A 22 3.01 0.14 -13.83
CA VAL A 22 3.47 -0.04 -15.21
C VAL A 22 3.93 1.29 -15.78
N THR A 23 5.14 1.31 -16.36
CA THR A 23 5.66 2.44 -17.13
C THR A 23 6.01 1.95 -18.54
N PHE A 24 5.53 2.64 -19.56
CA PHE A 24 5.81 2.33 -20.95
C PHE A 24 6.89 3.25 -21.53
N GLY A 25 7.87 2.67 -22.16
CA GLY A 25 8.82 3.43 -22.96
C GLY A 25 8.14 4.11 -24.16
N SER A 26 8.75 5.20 -24.64
CA SER A 26 8.20 6.04 -25.71
C SER A 26 7.91 5.30 -27.03
N ARG A 27 8.53 4.15 -27.25
CA ARG A 27 8.37 3.32 -28.46
C ARG A 27 7.28 2.25 -28.33
N CYS A 28 6.59 2.17 -27.19
CA CYS A 28 5.52 1.17 -27.02
C CYS A 28 4.29 1.53 -27.85
N SER A 29 3.94 0.65 -28.78
CA SER A 29 2.71 0.77 -29.58
C SER A 29 1.46 0.53 -28.75
N THR A 30 0.31 0.94 -29.27
CA THR A 30 -1.00 0.67 -28.65
C THR A 30 -1.23 -0.82 -28.47
N THR A 31 -0.86 -1.65 -29.45
CA THR A 31 -0.97 -3.12 -29.37
C THR A 31 -0.11 -3.67 -28.23
N CYS A 32 1.14 -3.19 -28.09
CA CYS A 32 1.99 -3.60 -26.97
C CYS A 32 1.36 -3.24 -25.62
N ARG A 33 0.84 -2.03 -25.48
CA ARG A 33 0.15 -1.57 -24.25
C ARG A 33 -1.04 -2.45 -23.90
N GLN A 34 -1.87 -2.78 -24.89
CA GLN A 34 -3.01 -3.66 -24.69
C GLN A 34 -2.57 -5.08 -24.28
N THR A 35 -1.59 -5.67 -24.97
CA THR A 35 -1.06 -7.00 -24.65
C THR A 35 -0.55 -7.06 -23.20
N ILE A 36 0.20 -6.04 -22.77
CA ILE A 36 0.73 -5.96 -21.40
C ILE A 36 -0.41 -5.78 -20.38
N ASN A 37 -1.38 -4.93 -20.69
CA ASN A 37 -2.56 -4.75 -19.83
C ASN A 37 -3.31 -6.07 -19.61
N ASP A 38 -3.59 -6.81 -20.69
CA ASP A 38 -4.32 -8.07 -20.64
C ASP A 38 -3.52 -9.16 -19.89
N LEU A 39 -2.19 -9.16 -20.07
CA LEU A 39 -1.31 -10.08 -19.36
C LEU A 39 -1.29 -9.81 -17.86
N LEU A 40 -1.01 -8.56 -17.47
CA LEU A 40 -0.87 -8.17 -16.08
C LEU A 40 -2.21 -8.13 -15.35
N GLY A 41 -3.29 -7.81 -16.07
CA GLY A 41 -4.66 -7.82 -15.55
C GLY A 41 -5.14 -9.18 -15.04
N ARG A 42 -4.43 -10.27 -15.39
CA ARG A 42 -4.71 -11.62 -14.86
C ARG A 42 -4.25 -11.83 -13.42
N ILE A 43 -3.32 -11.01 -12.95
CA ILE A 43 -2.70 -11.18 -11.62
C ILE A 43 -2.89 -9.98 -10.70
N ALA A 44 -3.22 -8.81 -11.24
CA ALA A 44 -3.35 -7.57 -10.48
C ALA A 44 -4.11 -6.52 -11.31
N THR A 45 -4.41 -5.37 -10.71
CA THR A 45 -4.88 -4.19 -11.43
C THR A 45 -3.66 -3.41 -11.96
N PRO A 46 -3.44 -3.31 -13.29
CA PRO A 46 -2.37 -2.49 -13.84
C PRO A 46 -2.64 -1.01 -13.57
N VAL A 47 -1.67 -0.31 -13.00
CA VAL A 47 -1.72 1.13 -12.73
C VAL A 47 -0.58 1.80 -13.49
N TYR A 48 -0.93 2.67 -14.43
CA TYR A 48 0.05 3.38 -15.24
C TYR A 48 0.59 4.58 -14.48
N ILE A 49 1.91 4.65 -14.39
CA ILE A 49 2.63 5.73 -13.72
C ILE A 49 3.71 6.29 -14.64
N ASP A 50 4.07 7.54 -14.43
CA ASP A 50 5.29 8.13 -14.99
C ASP A 50 6.48 7.96 -14.03
N ASP A 51 7.66 8.33 -14.52
CA ASP A 51 8.91 8.16 -13.77
C ASP A 51 9.00 9.06 -12.53
N THR A 52 8.29 10.20 -12.51
CA THR A 52 8.36 11.20 -11.44
C THR A 52 7.73 10.70 -10.14
N ILE A 53 6.72 9.83 -10.25
CA ILE A 53 6.01 9.28 -9.07
C ILE A 53 6.37 7.82 -8.77
N THR A 54 7.38 7.26 -9.46
CA THR A 54 7.73 5.83 -9.30
C THR A 54 8.00 5.45 -7.84
N ARG A 55 8.74 6.30 -7.11
CA ARG A 55 9.12 5.96 -5.73
C ARG A 55 7.88 5.93 -4.82
N VAL A 56 7.12 7.01 -4.79
CA VAL A 56 5.93 7.08 -3.91
C VAL A 56 4.87 6.04 -4.30
N ALA A 57 4.66 5.79 -5.60
CA ALA A 57 3.75 4.73 -6.04
C ALA A 57 4.20 3.34 -5.55
N SER A 58 5.54 3.08 -5.57
CA SER A 58 6.10 1.84 -5.03
C SER A 58 5.99 1.77 -3.51
N ASP A 59 6.15 2.89 -2.80
CA ASP A 59 5.93 2.94 -1.34
C ASP A 59 4.50 2.54 -0.99
N ILE A 60 3.52 3.03 -1.74
CA ILE A 60 2.11 2.69 -1.51
C ILE A 60 1.81 1.24 -1.91
N ALA A 61 2.11 0.84 -3.15
CA ALA A 61 1.65 -0.43 -3.71
C ALA A 61 2.50 -1.64 -3.29
N SER A 62 3.83 -1.47 -3.19
CA SER A 62 4.76 -2.58 -2.99
C SER A 62 5.34 -2.63 -1.58
N CYS A 63 5.65 -1.49 -0.96
CA CYS A 63 6.13 -1.40 0.41
C CYS A 63 4.98 -1.32 1.43
N GLY A 64 3.86 -0.71 1.06
CA GLY A 64 2.68 -0.51 1.89
C GLY A 64 2.21 -1.77 2.63
N PRO A 65 2.12 -2.95 2.00
CA PRO A 65 1.78 -4.18 2.72
C PRO A 65 2.67 -4.46 3.93
N ALA A 66 3.97 -4.17 3.87
CA ALA A 66 4.87 -4.32 5.01
C ALA A 66 4.64 -3.24 6.09
N PHE A 67 4.43 -1.99 5.69
CA PHE A 67 4.18 -0.90 6.62
C PHE A 67 2.89 -1.12 7.42
N PHE A 68 1.81 -1.45 6.73
CA PHE A 68 0.52 -1.71 7.38
C PHE A 68 0.51 -3.02 8.17
N SER A 69 1.24 -4.04 7.73
CA SER A 69 1.46 -5.26 8.52
C SER A 69 2.17 -4.93 9.84
N TYR A 70 3.19 -4.06 9.83
CA TYR A 70 3.85 -3.60 11.05
C TYR A 70 2.90 -2.86 11.99
N LEU A 71 2.10 -1.92 11.47
CA LEU A 71 1.10 -1.19 12.27
C LEU A 71 0.09 -2.14 12.92
N LEU A 72 -0.42 -3.12 12.17
CA LEU A 72 -1.33 -4.15 12.70
C LEU A 72 -0.67 -4.99 13.80
N GLN A 73 0.59 -5.39 13.62
CA GLN A 73 1.31 -6.12 14.67
C GLN A 73 1.47 -5.28 15.95
N ARG A 74 1.73 -3.97 15.80
CA ARG A 74 1.79 -3.04 16.94
C ARG A 74 0.45 -2.98 17.67
N PHE A 75 -0.65 -2.87 16.92
CA PHE A 75 -2.00 -2.84 17.46
C PHE A 75 -2.35 -4.13 18.21
N ILE A 76 -2.10 -5.30 17.61
CA ILE A 76 -2.29 -6.63 18.21
C ILE A 76 -1.49 -6.77 19.52
N ASN A 77 -0.23 -6.39 19.50
CA ASN A 77 0.64 -6.50 20.67
C ASN A 77 0.17 -5.56 21.81
N ALA A 78 -0.29 -4.35 21.46
CA ALA A 78 -0.85 -3.41 22.45
C ALA A 78 -2.14 -3.95 23.07
N ALA A 79 -3.04 -4.52 22.27
CA ALA A 79 -4.27 -5.13 22.75
C ALA A 79 -3.97 -6.27 23.77
N ALA A 80 -3.09 -7.18 23.42
CA ALA A 80 -2.69 -8.28 24.30
C ALA A 80 -1.98 -7.82 25.58
N ALA A 81 -1.22 -6.72 25.50
CA ALA A 81 -0.51 -6.16 26.67
C ALA A 81 -1.42 -5.37 27.62
N LYS A 82 -2.51 -4.80 27.13
CA LYS A 82 -3.37 -3.89 27.88
C LYS A 82 -4.69 -4.51 28.32
N THR A 83 -5.05 -5.69 27.84
CA THR A 83 -6.33 -6.33 28.11
C THR A 83 -6.16 -7.84 28.35
N ALA A 84 -7.26 -8.54 28.62
CA ALA A 84 -7.26 -10.01 28.81
C ALA A 84 -7.32 -10.80 27.48
N ILE A 85 -7.31 -10.13 26.30
CA ILE A 85 -7.32 -10.82 25.02
C ILE A 85 -5.99 -11.55 24.78
N THR A 86 -6.03 -12.80 24.28
CA THR A 86 -4.79 -13.46 23.89
C THR A 86 -4.27 -12.90 22.56
N LYS A 87 -2.96 -13.06 22.33
CA LYS A 87 -2.35 -12.61 21.07
C LYS A 87 -2.94 -13.30 19.86
N GLU A 88 -3.27 -14.58 19.98
CA GLU A 88 -3.89 -15.40 18.94
C GLU A 88 -5.30 -14.88 18.59
N GLN A 89 -6.12 -14.57 19.63
CA GLN A 89 -7.44 -13.98 19.44
C GLN A 89 -7.34 -12.60 18.77
N ALA A 90 -6.45 -11.74 19.24
CA ALA A 90 -6.25 -10.42 18.67
C ALA A 90 -5.77 -10.49 17.21
N MET A 91 -4.88 -11.43 16.89
CA MET A 91 -4.42 -11.67 15.52
C MET A 91 -5.56 -12.13 14.61
N LEU A 92 -6.38 -13.08 15.06
CA LEU A 92 -7.53 -13.56 14.29
C LEU A 92 -8.53 -12.43 14.00
N LEU A 93 -8.87 -11.63 15.00
CA LEU A 93 -9.79 -10.49 14.84
C LEU A 93 -9.23 -9.43 13.90
N ALA A 94 -7.95 -9.06 14.04
CA ALA A 94 -7.29 -8.08 13.18
C ALA A 94 -7.20 -8.56 11.72
N THR A 95 -6.91 -9.85 11.51
CA THR A 95 -6.88 -10.45 10.16
C THR A 95 -8.26 -10.39 9.51
N ASN A 96 -9.30 -10.82 10.21
CA ASN A 96 -10.67 -10.78 9.69
C ASN A 96 -11.15 -9.34 9.43
N MET A 97 -10.79 -8.40 10.29
CA MET A 97 -11.08 -6.98 10.11
C MET A 97 -10.46 -6.43 8.83
N ILE A 98 -9.18 -6.70 8.56
CA ILE A 98 -8.50 -6.22 7.34
C ILE A 98 -9.10 -6.85 6.07
N ILE A 99 -9.43 -8.14 6.10
CA ILE A 99 -10.11 -8.81 4.98
C ILE A 99 -11.46 -8.14 4.72
N GLY A 100 -12.27 -7.95 5.76
CA GLY A 100 -13.56 -7.28 5.65
C GLY A 100 -13.47 -5.84 5.16
N LEU A 101 -12.49 -5.07 5.66
CA LEU A 101 -12.20 -3.72 5.17
C LEU A 101 -11.88 -3.72 3.67
N GLY A 102 -11.02 -4.63 3.24
CA GLY A 102 -10.66 -4.78 1.84
C GLY A 102 -11.87 -5.10 0.96
N GLU A 103 -12.77 -5.98 1.41
CA GLU A 103 -13.99 -6.31 0.67
C GLU A 103 -14.99 -5.12 0.61
N LEU A 104 -15.12 -4.32 1.68
CA LEU A 104 -15.97 -3.12 1.65
C LEU A 104 -15.48 -2.09 0.62
N LEU A 105 -14.16 -1.88 0.54
CA LEU A 105 -13.55 -0.97 -0.44
C LEU A 105 -13.67 -1.52 -1.86
N LYS A 106 -13.44 -2.82 -2.06
CA LYS A 106 -13.52 -3.49 -3.37
C LYS A 106 -14.92 -3.47 -3.96
N GLN A 107 -15.94 -3.52 -3.13
CA GLN A 107 -17.35 -3.48 -3.52
C GLN A 107 -17.91 -2.04 -3.60
N ASP A 108 -17.06 -1.02 -3.42
CA ASP A 108 -17.42 0.40 -3.46
C ASP A 108 -18.56 0.78 -2.47
N PHE A 109 -18.74 0.02 -1.39
CA PHE A 109 -19.71 0.39 -0.35
C PHE A 109 -19.30 1.67 0.38
N TYR A 110 -17.99 1.85 0.55
CA TYR A 110 -17.40 3.01 1.22
C TYR A 110 -16.06 3.39 0.61
N THR A 111 -15.73 4.68 0.66
CA THR A 111 -14.34 5.15 0.60
C THR A 111 -13.71 5.06 2.00
N LEU A 112 -12.39 5.23 2.12
CA LEU A 112 -11.73 5.27 3.43
C LEU A 112 -12.33 6.37 4.32
N GLN A 113 -12.62 7.54 3.75
CA GLN A 113 -13.21 8.67 4.46
C GLN A 113 -14.64 8.36 4.93
N THR A 114 -15.52 7.94 4.02
CA THR A 114 -16.93 7.70 4.35
C THR A 114 -17.13 6.52 5.29
N LEU A 115 -16.21 5.53 5.27
CA LEU A 115 -16.19 4.45 6.24
C LEU A 115 -15.84 4.97 7.64
N GLN A 116 -14.81 5.82 7.75
CA GLN A 116 -14.44 6.45 9.00
C GLN A 116 -15.59 7.27 9.57
N GLU A 117 -16.22 8.13 8.78
CA GLU A 117 -17.39 8.93 9.17
C GLU A 117 -18.56 8.05 9.63
N LYS A 118 -18.77 6.91 8.96
CA LYS A 118 -19.85 5.96 9.31
C LYS A 118 -19.64 5.28 10.64
N VAL A 119 -18.39 4.94 10.97
CA VAL A 119 -18.05 4.21 12.21
C VAL A 119 -17.79 5.18 13.38
N CYS A 120 -17.31 6.40 13.11
CA CYS A 120 -17.07 7.42 14.13
C CYS A 120 -18.36 8.21 14.41
N VAL A 121 -19.20 7.69 15.29
CA VAL A 121 -20.38 8.44 15.76
C VAL A 121 -19.98 9.43 16.84
N LYS A 122 -20.68 10.58 16.93
CA LYS A 122 -20.42 11.66 17.89
C LYS A 122 -20.49 11.12 19.33
N GLY A 123 -19.40 11.30 20.09
CA GLY A 123 -19.29 10.80 21.46
C GLY A 123 -19.06 9.28 21.56
N GLY A 124 -18.76 8.62 20.43
CA GLY A 124 -18.49 7.18 20.39
C GLY A 124 -17.03 6.86 20.69
N ILE A 125 -16.78 5.62 21.11
CA ILE A 125 -15.45 5.09 21.45
C ILE A 125 -14.47 5.20 20.28
N THR A 126 -14.94 5.02 19.04
CA THR A 126 -14.10 5.09 17.85
C THR A 126 -13.47 6.47 17.67
N GLY A 127 -14.23 7.55 17.94
CA GLY A 127 -13.73 8.93 17.87
C GLY A 127 -12.58 9.19 18.84
N GLU A 128 -12.64 8.67 20.06
CA GLU A 128 -11.55 8.79 21.05
C GLU A 128 -10.27 8.08 20.53
N GLY A 129 -10.42 6.92 19.90
CA GLY A 129 -9.30 6.21 19.29
C GLY A 129 -8.69 6.98 18.12
N ILE A 130 -9.51 7.57 17.24
CA ILE A 130 -9.02 8.40 16.12
C ILE A 130 -8.27 9.63 16.64
N ALA A 131 -8.76 10.31 17.67
CA ALA A 131 -8.08 11.47 18.25
C ALA A 131 -6.65 11.13 18.74
N VAL A 132 -6.45 9.95 19.32
CA VAL A 132 -5.11 9.48 19.70
C VAL A 132 -4.24 9.26 18.44
N LEU A 133 -4.80 8.68 17.38
CA LEU A 133 -4.05 8.46 16.14
C LEU A 133 -3.68 9.80 15.47
N GLU A 134 -4.57 10.76 15.44
CA GLU A 134 -4.30 12.11 14.90
C GLU A 134 -3.16 12.80 15.64
N GLN A 135 -3.13 12.69 16.96
CA GLN A 135 -2.09 13.30 17.79
C GLN A 135 -0.73 12.60 17.65
N GLU A 136 -0.71 11.26 17.63
CA GLU A 136 0.54 10.48 17.74
C GLU A 136 1.14 10.11 16.37
N MET A 137 0.36 10.22 15.29
CA MET A 137 0.81 9.86 13.93
C MET A 137 1.12 11.07 13.04
N ASP A 138 1.04 12.28 13.57
CA ASP A 138 1.39 13.49 12.82
C ASP A 138 2.85 13.44 12.35
N GLY A 139 3.08 13.65 11.06
CA GLY A 139 4.39 13.63 10.43
C GLY A 139 5.06 12.26 10.24
N ILE A 140 4.51 11.17 10.77
CA ILE A 140 5.13 9.83 10.68
C ILE A 140 5.22 9.35 9.23
N PHE A 141 4.16 9.52 8.45
CA PHE A 141 4.16 9.09 7.04
C PHE A 141 5.03 10.00 6.16
N GLU A 142 5.10 11.29 6.46
CA GLU A 142 6.00 12.23 5.80
C GLU A 142 7.47 11.86 6.04
N GLU A 143 7.83 11.51 7.26
CA GLU A 143 9.17 11.03 7.59
C GLU A 143 9.47 9.68 6.92
N LEU A 144 8.53 8.75 6.94
CA LEU A 144 8.66 7.45 6.27
C LEU A 144 8.95 7.64 4.77
N LEU A 145 8.15 8.45 4.07
CA LEU A 145 8.35 8.74 2.65
C LEU A 145 9.70 9.45 2.41
N THR A 146 10.08 10.39 3.25
CA THR A 146 11.39 11.05 3.17
C THR A 146 12.53 10.03 3.24
N LYS A 147 12.48 9.09 4.17
CA LYS A 147 13.53 8.06 4.35
C LYS A 147 13.58 7.07 3.19
N THR A 148 12.42 6.64 2.67
CA THR A 148 12.39 5.73 1.52
C THR A 148 12.92 6.41 0.25
N HIS A 149 12.61 7.69 0.03
CA HIS A 149 13.12 8.47 -1.10
C HIS A 149 14.62 8.68 -0.99
N GLN A 150 15.15 9.09 0.17
CA GLN A 150 16.59 9.21 0.40
C GLN A 150 17.33 7.90 0.07
N LYS A 151 16.81 6.77 0.56
CA LYS A 151 17.40 5.47 0.29
C LYS A 151 17.36 5.10 -1.20
N PHE A 152 16.28 5.42 -1.88
CA PHE A 152 16.16 5.20 -3.31
C PHE A 152 17.20 6.02 -4.11
N ASP A 153 17.36 7.29 -3.79
CA ASP A 153 18.32 8.17 -4.45
C ASP A 153 19.77 7.68 -4.27
N GLU A 154 20.12 7.22 -3.04
CA GLU A 154 21.42 6.59 -2.78
C GLU A 154 21.68 5.35 -3.67
N GLU A 155 20.65 4.49 -3.85
CA GLU A 155 20.79 3.30 -4.70
C GLU A 155 20.90 3.67 -6.18
N VAL A 156 20.17 4.69 -6.65
CA VAL A 156 20.28 5.21 -8.03
C VAL A 156 21.70 5.73 -8.29
N GLU A 157 22.27 6.50 -7.35
CA GLU A 157 23.65 7.00 -7.50
C GLU A 157 24.70 5.88 -7.52
N LYS A 158 24.56 4.87 -6.68
CA LYS A 158 25.44 3.68 -6.70
C LYS A 158 25.39 2.95 -8.05
N ILE A 159 24.17 2.78 -8.60
CA ILE A 159 24.00 2.13 -9.90
C ILE A 159 24.66 2.97 -11.00
N LYS A 160 24.48 4.29 -11.03
CA LYS A 160 25.14 5.16 -12.01
C LYS A 160 26.67 5.02 -11.97
N GLN A 161 27.26 4.95 -10.78
CA GLN A 161 28.71 4.78 -10.61
C GLN A 161 29.24 3.44 -11.13
N GLN A 162 28.41 2.40 -11.23
CA GLN A 162 28.80 1.10 -11.78
C GLN A 162 28.88 1.07 -13.30
N PHE A 163 28.27 2.05 -13.98
CA PHE A 163 28.19 2.13 -15.44
C PHE A 163 28.98 3.30 -16.04
N LEU A 164 29.72 4.05 -15.21
CA LEU A 164 30.68 5.07 -15.62
C LEU A 164 32.11 4.50 -15.56
#